data_894ccf3cdd5cbf7006ada1c4b22865a9
#
_entry.id   894ccf3cdd5cbf7006ada1c4b22865a9
#
_cell.length_a   1.000
_cell.length_b   1.000
_cell.length_c   1.000
_cell.angle_alpha   90.00
_cell.angle_beta   90.00
_cell.angle_gamma   90.00
#
_symmetry.space_group_name_H-M   'P 1'
#
loop_
_entity.id
_entity.type
_entity.pdbx_description
1 polymer ?
#
loop_
_entity_poly.entity_id
_entity_poly.type
_entity_poly.pdbx_seq_one_letter_code
_entity_poly.pdbx_strand_id
1 'polypeptide(L)'
;MEIVKQFYLNDIEIEKYRHTPCVIAMGTFDGLHKGHRDVIDTAASYAASHQLRLAVFTFSNHPYATIRPSAIPQSLLSPEEKIRLLKRWGVHLLIDVPFNKQLSILSPETFLQKLKQFNYSCLVCGANFSYGFNQIEYVERILYPEA
;
A
#
# COMPACT_ATOMS: atom_id res chain seq x y z
N MET A 1 -8.87 -1.41 12.90
CA MET A 1 -8.00 -0.98 11.79
C MET A 1 -8.04 0.54 11.67
N GLU A 2 -6.91 1.18 11.73
CA GLU A 2 -6.78 2.60 11.49
C GLU A 2 -6.80 2.88 9.99
N ILE A 3 -7.48 3.96 9.56
CA ILE A 3 -7.58 4.32 8.15
C ILE A 3 -7.06 5.74 7.96
N VAL A 4 -6.09 5.89 7.05
CA VAL A 4 -5.51 7.18 6.67
C VAL A 4 -5.86 7.45 5.22
N LYS A 5 -6.43 8.62 4.95
CA LYS A 5 -6.89 8.98 3.62
C LYS A 5 -6.05 10.06 2.95
N GLN A 6 -5.01 10.52 3.61
CA GLN A 6 -4.11 11.54 3.08
C GLN A 6 -2.70 11.00 2.96
N PHE A 7 -2.07 11.25 1.82
CA PHE A 7 -0.70 10.82 1.59
C PHE A 7 0.31 11.73 2.32
N TYR A 8 0.02 13.02 2.40
CA TYR A 8 0.91 13.97 3.06
C TYR A 8 0.46 14.16 4.51
N LEU A 9 1.33 13.77 5.45
CA LEU A 9 1.04 13.82 6.87
C LEU A 9 1.55 15.11 7.48
N ASN A 10 0.90 15.58 8.56
CA ASN A 10 1.42 16.67 9.37
C ASN A 10 2.45 16.15 10.37
N ASP A 11 3.13 17.08 11.07
CA ASP A 11 4.22 16.71 11.97
C ASP A 11 3.76 15.83 13.14
N ILE A 12 2.54 16.04 13.62
CA ILE A 12 1.98 15.26 14.73
C ILE A 12 1.78 13.81 14.29
N GLU A 13 1.25 13.61 13.09
CA GLU A 13 1.03 12.26 12.54
C GLU A 13 2.36 11.56 12.26
N ILE A 14 3.34 12.26 11.70
CA ILE A 14 4.67 11.71 11.44
C ILE A 14 5.29 11.24 12.76
N GLU A 15 5.20 12.04 13.81
CA GLU A 15 5.74 11.68 15.12
C GLU A 15 5.04 10.44 15.70
N LYS A 16 3.72 10.32 15.49
CA LYS A 16 2.97 9.16 15.92
C LYS A 16 3.53 7.87 15.31
N TYR A 17 3.80 7.87 13.99
CA TYR A 17 4.29 6.68 13.31
C TYR A 17 5.75 6.37 13.60
N ARG A 18 6.52 7.34 14.08
CA ARG A 18 7.92 7.12 14.43
C ARG A 18 8.09 5.98 15.43
N HIS A 19 7.11 5.79 16.31
CA HIS A 19 7.17 4.79 17.37
C HIS A 19 6.42 3.50 17.03
N THR A 20 5.86 3.40 15.83
CA THR A 20 5.08 2.23 15.41
C THR A 20 5.51 1.76 14.03
N PRO A 21 6.67 1.10 13.94
CA PRO A 21 7.17 0.63 12.64
C PRO A 21 6.23 -0.40 12.01
N CYS A 22 6.19 -0.44 10.70
CA CYS A 22 5.25 -1.28 9.98
C CYS A 22 5.86 -1.92 8.74
N VAL A 23 5.19 -2.93 8.25
CA VAL A 23 5.37 -3.50 6.91
C VAL A 23 4.22 -3.02 6.07
N ILE A 24 4.49 -2.53 4.86
CA ILE A 24 3.44 -2.06 3.97
C ILE A 24 3.30 -3.02 2.80
N ALA A 25 2.10 -3.60 2.67
CA ALA A 25 1.69 -4.33 1.48
C ALA A 25 1.10 -3.33 0.49
N MET A 26 1.62 -3.29 -0.72
CA MET A 26 1.25 -2.31 -1.73
C MET A 26 0.49 -2.96 -2.88
N GLY A 27 -0.63 -2.38 -3.26
CA GLY A 27 -1.42 -2.85 -4.37
C GLY A 27 -2.67 -2.02 -4.57
N THR A 28 -3.36 -2.25 -5.68
CA THR A 28 -4.65 -1.62 -5.92
C THR A 28 -5.77 -2.33 -5.17
N PHE A 29 -5.64 -3.63 -4.95
CA PHE A 29 -6.57 -4.48 -4.19
C PHE A 29 -8.02 -4.28 -4.62
N ASP A 30 -8.22 -4.08 -5.91
CA ASP A 30 -9.52 -3.73 -6.47
C ASP A 30 -10.39 -4.94 -6.81
N GLY A 31 -9.81 -6.14 -6.83
CA GLY A 31 -10.56 -7.36 -7.11
C GLY A 31 -9.90 -8.54 -6.41
N LEU A 32 -9.83 -8.60 -5.18
CA LEU A 32 -9.31 -9.61 -4.26
C LEU A 32 -8.97 -10.96 -4.89
N HIS A 33 -8.12 -10.91 -5.90
CA HIS A 33 -7.57 -12.10 -6.53
C HIS A 33 -6.59 -12.79 -5.59
N LYS A 34 -6.30 -14.05 -5.88
CA LYS A 34 -5.33 -14.83 -5.11
C LYS A 34 -3.99 -14.10 -4.97
N GLY A 35 -3.55 -13.38 -6.01
CA GLY A 35 -2.31 -12.61 -5.97
C GLY A 35 -2.31 -11.51 -4.93
N HIS A 36 -3.45 -10.84 -4.73
CA HIS A 36 -3.57 -9.80 -3.68
C HIS A 36 -3.46 -10.42 -2.30
N ARG A 37 -4.07 -11.60 -2.11
CA ARG A 37 -3.97 -12.32 -0.84
C ARG A 37 -2.53 -12.72 -0.57
N ASP A 38 -1.79 -13.18 -1.58
CA ASP A 38 -0.39 -13.58 -1.43
C ASP A 38 0.49 -12.41 -0.99
N VAL A 39 0.25 -11.21 -1.52
CA VAL A 39 0.98 -10.00 -1.11
C VAL A 39 0.73 -9.72 0.38
N ILE A 40 -0.53 -9.76 0.80
CA ILE A 40 -0.90 -9.46 2.18
C ILE A 40 -0.39 -10.56 3.11
N ASP A 41 -0.50 -11.83 2.72
CA ASP A 41 0.01 -12.94 3.54
C ASP A 41 1.52 -12.87 3.72
N THR A 42 2.26 -12.50 2.68
CA THR A 42 3.71 -12.30 2.75
C THR A 42 4.05 -11.18 3.73
N ALA A 43 3.34 -10.06 3.62
CA ALA A 43 3.53 -8.93 4.52
C ALA A 43 3.18 -9.29 5.96
N ALA A 44 2.09 -10.02 6.16
CA ALA A 44 1.65 -10.45 7.49
C ALA A 44 2.68 -11.39 8.14
N SER A 45 3.25 -12.31 7.38
CA SER A 45 4.29 -13.22 7.89
C SER A 45 5.54 -12.45 8.29
N TYR A 46 5.96 -11.49 7.48
CA TYR A 46 7.10 -10.66 7.80
C TYR A 46 6.83 -9.82 9.04
N ALA A 47 5.65 -9.22 9.13
CA ALA A 47 5.26 -8.41 10.27
C ALA A 47 5.28 -9.22 11.57
N ALA A 48 4.73 -10.43 11.55
CA ALA A 48 4.71 -11.32 12.71
C ALA A 48 6.12 -11.70 13.15
N SER A 49 7.01 -12.03 12.19
CA SER A 49 8.38 -12.44 12.46
C SER A 49 9.24 -11.32 13.04
N HIS A 50 8.92 -10.08 12.73
CA HIS A 50 9.71 -8.92 13.12
C HIS A 50 9.01 -8.02 14.13
N GLN A 51 7.83 -8.45 14.63
CA GLN A 51 7.04 -7.69 15.62
C GLN A 51 6.68 -6.30 15.10
N LEU A 52 6.21 -6.23 13.85
CA LEU A 52 5.82 -5.01 13.18
C LEU A 52 4.32 -4.98 12.95
N ARG A 53 3.77 -3.79 12.78
CA ARG A 53 2.38 -3.63 12.37
C ARG A 53 2.24 -3.97 10.89
N LEU A 54 1.08 -4.49 10.51
CA LEU A 54 0.74 -4.75 9.11
C LEU A 54 -0.05 -3.58 8.55
N ALA A 55 0.52 -2.91 7.57
CA ALA A 55 -0.13 -1.82 6.86
C ALA A 55 -0.38 -2.22 5.41
N VAL A 56 -1.42 -1.64 4.83
CA VAL A 56 -1.73 -1.80 3.41
C VAL A 56 -1.79 -0.41 2.80
N PHE A 57 -1.12 -0.21 1.66
CA PHE A 57 -1.25 0.98 0.85
C PHE A 57 -2.07 0.64 -0.39
N THR A 58 -3.13 1.40 -0.63
CA THR A 58 -3.97 1.23 -1.81
C THR A 58 -4.51 2.58 -2.26
N PHE A 59 -5.09 2.62 -3.45
CA PHE A 59 -5.74 3.82 -3.94
C PHE A 59 -7.25 3.72 -3.68
N SER A 60 -7.84 4.84 -3.21
CA SER A 60 -9.28 4.92 -2.97
C SER A 60 -10.09 4.91 -4.26
N ASN A 61 -9.44 5.26 -5.39
CA ASN A 61 -10.00 5.15 -6.72
C ASN A 61 -9.06 4.30 -7.57
N HIS A 62 -9.60 3.69 -8.62
CA HIS A 62 -8.77 2.93 -9.54
C HIS A 62 -7.80 3.88 -10.26
N PRO A 63 -6.48 3.57 -10.35
CA PRO A 63 -5.53 4.48 -11.01
C PRO A 63 -5.92 4.85 -12.43
N TYR A 64 -6.49 3.92 -13.19
CA TYR A 64 -6.91 4.18 -14.56
C TYR A 64 -8.14 5.07 -14.67
N ALA A 65 -8.90 5.28 -13.59
CA ALA A 65 -10.07 6.16 -13.61
C ALA A 65 -9.69 7.60 -13.93
N THR A 66 -8.48 8.03 -13.58
CA THR A 66 -7.97 9.38 -13.88
C THR A 66 -7.51 9.50 -15.32
N ILE A 67 -7.00 8.41 -15.91
CA ILE A 67 -6.42 8.40 -17.25
C ILE A 67 -7.44 7.90 -18.30
N ARG A 68 -8.14 6.81 -17.96
CA ARG A 68 -9.13 6.15 -18.83
C ARG A 68 -10.32 5.71 -18.01
N PRO A 69 -11.33 6.58 -17.82
CA PRO A 69 -12.51 6.21 -17.02
C PRO A 69 -13.21 4.94 -17.51
N SER A 70 -13.19 4.68 -18.82
CA SER A 70 -13.82 3.50 -19.41
C SER A 70 -13.05 2.20 -19.16
N ALA A 71 -11.82 2.26 -18.65
CA ALA A 71 -10.98 1.09 -18.41
C ALA A 71 -11.15 0.51 -17.01
N ILE A 72 -12.08 1.03 -16.20
CA ILE A 72 -12.32 0.53 -14.84
C ILE A 72 -12.97 -0.84 -14.94
N PRO A 73 -12.38 -1.89 -14.30
CA PRO A 73 -12.98 -3.22 -14.28
C PRO A 73 -14.33 -3.21 -13.58
N GLN A 74 -15.28 -3.96 -14.14
CA GLN A 74 -16.64 -4.04 -13.58
C GLN A 74 -16.72 -4.85 -12.29
N SER A 75 -15.69 -5.63 -11.99
CA SER A 75 -15.65 -6.51 -10.82
C SER A 75 -15.00 -5.87 -9.59
N LEU A 76 -14.93 -4.54 -9.55
CA LEU A 76 -14.35 -3.85 -8.41
C LEU A 76 -15.18 -4.08 -7.15
N LEU A 77 -14.49 -4.28 -6.04
CA LEU A 77 -15.14 -4.26 -4.72
C LEU A 77 -15.56 -2.84 -4.38
N SER A 78 -16.66 -2.71 -3.64
CA SER A 78 -17.00 -1.43 -3.06
C SER A 78 -15.95 -1.06 -1.99
N PRO A 79 -15.78 0.25 -1.68
CA PRO A 79 -14.87 0.65 -0.62
C PRO A 79 -15.16 -0.04 0.71
N GLU A 80 -16.45 -0.22 1.04
CA GLU A 80 -16.86 -0.88 2.28
C GLU A 80 -16.46 -2.35 2.31
N GLU A 81 -16.62 -3.05 1.19
CA GLU A 81 -16.22 -4.45 1.07
C GLU A 81 -14.71 -4.62 1.19
N LYS A 82 -13.96 -3.72 0.58
CA LYS A 82 -12.49 -3.71 0.66
C LYS A 82 -12.03 -3.53 2.10
N ILE A 83 -12.58 -2.54 2.80
CA ILE A 83 -12.24 -2.27 4.20
C ILE A 83 -12.56 -3.46 5.08
N ARG A 84 -13.76 -4.05 4.90
CA ARG A 84 -14.19 -5.21 5.68
C ARG A 84 -13.25 -6.39 5.52
N LEU A 85 -12.82 -6.64 4.30
CA LEU A 85 -11.97 -7.79 4.00
C LEU A 85 -10.54 -7.60 4.52
N LEU A 86 -9.98 -6.41 4.33
CA LEU A 86 -8.65 -6.09 4.87
C LEU A 86 -8.63 -6.17 6.38
N LYS A 87 -9.69 -5.69 7.04
CA LYS A 87 -9.84 -5.82 8.47
C LYS A 87 -9.88 -7.28 8.91
N ARG A 88 -10.60 -8.13 8.18
CA ARG A 88 -10.67 -9.56 8.44
C ARG A 88 -9.30 -10.22 8.30
N TRP A 89 -8.47 -9.75 7.38
CA TRP A 89 -7.13 -10.29 7.14
C TRP A 89 -6.09 -9.79 8.13
N GLY A 90 -6.50 -9.03 9.15
CA GLY A 90 -5.62 -8.60 10.22
C GLY A 90 -4.81 -7.34 9.93
N VAL A 91 -5.22 -6.55 8.96
CA VAL A 91 -4.56 -5.28 8.65
C VAL A 91 -4.76 -4.30 9.80
N HIS A 92 -3.68 -3.70 10.30
CA HIS A 92 -3.72 -2.74 11.40
C HIS A 92 -3.88 -1.31 10.89
N LEU A 93 -3.29 -0.99 9.73
CA LEU A 93 -3.29 0.36 9.18
C LEU A 93 -3.59 0.28 7.68
N LEU A 94 -4.63 0.99 7.25
CA LEU A 94 -4.96 1.11 5.83
C LEU A 94 -4.66 2.54 5.38
N ILE A 95 -3.72 2.66 4.44
CA ILE A 95 -3.38 3.93 3.79
C ILE A 95 -4.12 3.94 2.46
N ASP A 96 -5.26 4.61 2.43
CA ASP A 96 -6.21 4.58 1.31
C ASP A 96 -6.31 5.98 0.71
N VAL A 97 -5.45 6.28 -0.26
CA VAL A 97 -5.29 7.62 -0.79
C VAL A 97 -5.81 7.73 -2.22
N PRO A 98 -6.30 8.91 -2.63
CA PRO A 98 -6.74 9.09 -4.01
C PRO A 98 -5.52 9.16 -4.95
N PHE A 99 -5.61 8.45 -6.07
CA PHE A 99 -4.64 8.59 -7.14
C PHE A 99 -5.01 9.84 -7.95
N ASN A 100 -4.11 10.81 -8.00
CA ASN A 100 -4.34 12.08 -8.68
C ASN A 100 -3.08 12.50 -9.44
N LYS A 101 -3.14 13.66 -10.10
CA LYS A 101 -2.00 14.16 -10.87
C LYS A 101 -0.76 14.37 -10.01
N GLN A 102 -0.93 14.86 -8.79
CA GLN A 102 0.20 15.08 -7.88
C GLN A 102 0.97 13.79 -7.63
N LEU A 103 0.25 12.69 -7.38
CA LEU A 103 0.87 11.39 -7.16
C LEU A 103 1.47 10.82 -8.45
N SER A 104 0.78 11.01 -9.58
CA SER A 104 1.21 10.41 -10.85
C SER A 104 2.51 10.99 -11.39
N ILE A 105 2.87 12.22 -11.01
CA ILE A 105 4.10 12.86 -11.47
C ILE A 105 5.29 12.62 -10.57
N LEU A 106 5.09 11.99 -9.42
CA LEU A 106 6.21 11.69 -8.51
C LEU A 106 7.11 10.63 -9.11
N SER A 107 8.42 10.83 -8.99
CA SER A 107 9.37 9.77 -9.29
C SER A 107 9.22 8.66 -8.26
N PRO A 108 9.63 7.41 -8.59
CA PRO A 108 9.61 6.33 -7.59
C PRO A 108 10.38 6.68 -6.32
N GLU A 109 11.53 7.34 -6.45
CA GLU A 109 12.34 7.75 -5.29
C GLU A 109 11.59 8.73 -4.40
N THR A 110 10.96 9.74 -4.99
CA THR A 110 10.21 10.73 -4.24
C THR A 110 9.00 10.11 -3.57
N PHE A 111 8.30 9.21 -4.26
CA PHE A 111 7.17 8.48 -3.69
C PHE A 111 7.60 7.70 -2.46
N LEU A 112 8.69 6.93 -2.56
CA LEU A 112 9.19 6.14 -1.44
C LEU A 112 9.65 7.01 -0.27
N GLN A 113 10.28 8.15 -0.57
CA GLN A 113 10.67 9.12 0.45
C GLN A 113 9.46 9.60 1.24
N LYS A 114 8.37 9.93 0.55
CA LYS A 114 7.13 10.38 1.19
C LYS A 114 6.47 9.25 1.96
N LEU A 115 6.50 8.04 1.41
CA LEU A 115 5.94 6.87 2.07
C LEU A 115 6.65 6.56 3.38
N LYS A 116 7.90 6.96 3.52
CA LYS A 116 8.69 6.76 4.75
C LYS A 116 8.09 7.50 5.95
N GLN A 117 7.20 8.46 5.73
CA GLN A 117 6.45 9.10 6.81
C GLN A 117 5.71 8.09 7.68
N PHE A 118 5.33 6.95 7.12
CA PHE A 118 4.61 5.91 7.85
C PHE A 118 5.56 4.94 8.57
N ASN A 119 6.87 5.19 8.52
CA ASN A 119 7.89 4.41 9.20
C ASN A 119 7.88 2.93 8.81
N TYR A 120 7.87 2.67 7.50
CA TYR A 120 7.95 1.28 7.05
C TYR A 120 9.39 0.75 7.15
N SER A 121 9.50 -0.53 7.53
CA SER A 121 10.77 -1.27 7.51
C SER A 121 10.89 -2.14 6.27
N CYS A 122 9.76 -2.49 5.68
CA CYS A 122 9.71 -3.40 4.54
C CYS A 122 8.48 -3.07 3.69
N LEU A 123 8.65 -3.19 2.38
CA LEU A 123 7.54 -3.11 1.42
C LEU A 123 7.34 -4.47 0.78
N VAL A 124 6.08 -4.86 0.57
CA VAL A 124 5.73 -6.08 -0.15
C VAL A 124 4.86 -5.68 -1.32
N CYS A 125 5.32 -6.01 -2.52
CA CYS A 125 4.64 -5.63 -3.76
C CYS A 125 4.32 -6.85 -4.59
N GLY A 126 3.17 -6.84 -5.24
CA GLY A 126 2.87 -7.81 -6.27
C GLY A 126 3.66 -7.51 -7.55
N ALA A 127 3.78 -8.51 -8.42
CA ALA A 127 4.54 -8.37 -9.66
C ALA A 127 4.01 -7.24 -10.56
N ASN A 128 2.71 -6.95 -10.47
CA ASN A 128 2.06 -5.92 -11.29
C ASN A 128 2.03 -4.55 -10.63
N PHE A 129 2.56 -4.41 -9.42
CA PHE A 129 2.59 -3.15 -8.71
C PHE A 129 4.02 -2.84 -8.31
N SER A 130 4.84 -2.43 -9.27
CA SER A 130 6.25 -2.11 -9.00
C SER A 130 6.49 -0.61 -8.89
N TYR A 131 5.70 0.21 -9.55
CA TYR A 131 5.91 1.67 -9.65
C TYR A 131 7.37 2.01 -10.00
N GLY A 132 8.09 1.07 -10.65
CA GLY A 132 9.52 1.24 -10.95
C GLY A 132 10.44 1.02 -9.76
N PHE A 133 9.95 0.48 -8.64
CA PHE A 133 10.77 0.28 -7.44
C PHE A 133 11.94 -0.66 -7.66
N ASN A 134 11.80 -1.62 -8.56
CA ASN A 134 12.87 -2.56 -8.90
C ASN A 134 14.05 -1.89 -9.60
N GLN A 135 13.92 -0.63 -10.00
CA GLN A 135 14.99 0.16 -10.63
C GLN A 135 15.70 1.07 -9.63
N ILE A 136 15.32 1.05 -8.37
CA ILE A 136 15.88 1.89 -7.32
C ILE A 136 16.95 1.09 -6.57
N GLU A 137 18.19 1.56 -6.60
CA GLU A 137 19.34 0.83 -6.07
C GLU A 137 19.41 0.79 -4.54
N TYR A 138 18.72 1.70 -3.85
CA TYR A 138 18.88 1.85 -2.40
C TYR A 138 17.56 1.79 -1.63
N VAL A 139 16.60 1.02 -2.11
CA VAL A 139 15.41 0.73 -1.31
C VAL A 139 15.81 -0.30 -0.25
N GLU A 140 15.56 0.02 1.01
CA GLU A 140 16.03 -0.79 2.12
C GLU A 140 15.55 -2.23 2.05
N ARG A 141 14.30 -2.45 1.69
CA ARG A 141 13.80 -3.81 1.48
C ARG A 141 12.48 -3.80 0.72
N ILE A 142 12.45 -4.51 -0.40
CA ILE A 142 11.23 -4.82 -1.12
C ILE A 142 11.14 -6.33 -1.29
N LEU A 143 10.00 -6.90 -0.91
CA LEU A 143 9.72 -8.32 -1.09
C LEU A 143 8.64 -8.51 -2.15
N TYR A 144 8.80 -9.56 -2.94
CA TYR A 144 7.80 -9.98 -3.91
C TYR A 144 7.38 -11.40 -3.56
N PRO A 145 6.07 -11.68 -3.44
CA PRO A 145 5.62 -13.05 -3.20
C PRO A 145 6.12 -13.97 -4.30
N GLU A 146 6.49 -15.17 -3.95
CA GLU A 146 6.86 -16.20 -4.93
C GLU A 146 5.64 -16.58 -5.76
N ALA A 147 5.85 -16.73 -7.06
CA ALA A 147 4.78 -17.05 -7.99
C ALA A 147 4.23 -18.47 -7.78
#